data_14a9f20aaa318a5c190e7da495a634e5
#
_entry.id   14a9f20aaa318a5c190e7da495a634e5
#
_cell.length_a   1.000
_cell.length_b   1.000
_cell.length_c   1.000
_cell.angle_alpha   90.00
_cell.angle_beta   90.00
_cell.angle_gamma   90.00
#
_symmetry.space_group_name_H-M   'P 1'
#
loop_
_entity.id
_entity.type
_entity.pdbx_description
1 polymer ?
#
loop_
_entity_poly.entity_id
_entity_poly.type
_entity_poly.pdbx_seq_one_letter_code
_entity_poly.pdbx_strand_id
1 'polypeptide(L)'
;LLSGYMAANEMNGAATKGVYPYMKHFALNDQETNRCSFLLTFASEQTIREGYLKAFELATKGFEGKAMAVMSSFNWIGTVPSCANNELLNNVLRGEWGFVGMVETDYDGSYGYMITDHCIRNGNDLMLGFNSAESNKLTDESATAVLAMRQACKNILYTVANSGYYADGNPASGMTNMTKLFVMIDVILAVVLIVVDTIVIVRWRKKKKQAANE
;
A
#
# COMPACT_ATOMS: atom_id res chain seq x y z
N LEU A 1 -15.79 8.71 -17.78
CA LEU A 1 -15.47 7.70 -18.81
C LEU A 1 -13.99 7.75 -19.21
N LEU A 2 -13.47 8.92 -19.66
CA LEU A 2 -12.08 9.06 -20.12
C LEU A 2 -11.08 8.58 -19.07
N SER A 3 -11.23 9.00 -17.81
CA SER A 3 -10.35 8.60 -16.70
C SER A 3 -10.30 7.08 -16.49
N GLY A 4 -11.44 6.39 -16.65
CA GLY A 4 -11.47 4.93 -16.53
C GLY A 4 -10.70 4.23 -17.64
N TYR A 5 -10.82 4.68 -18.90
CA TYR A 5 -10.04 4.12 -20.01
C TYR A 5 -8.55 4.46 -19.90
N MET A 6 -8.20 5.66 -19.45
CA MET A 6 -6.81 6.04 -19.22
C MET A 6 -6.20 5.17 -18.11
N ALA A 7 -6.90 5.00 -17.00
CA ALA A 7 -6.45 4.15 -15.90
C ALA A 7 -6.25 2.68 -16.35
N ALA A 8 -7.19 2.11 -17.12
CA ALA A 8 -7.03 0.74 -17.64
C ALA A 8 -5.76 0.59 -18.47
N ASN A 9 -5.49 1.53 -19.38
CA ASN A 9 -4.30 1.49 -20.23
C ASN A 9 -2.99 1.70 -19.45
N GLU A 10 -2.97 2.62 -18.48
CA GLU A 10 -1.82 2.84 -17.60
C GLU A 10 -1.52 1.58 -16.77
N MET A 11 -2.56 0.98 -16.18
CA MET A 11 -2.46 -0.25 -15.40
C MET A 11 -1.97 -1.42 -16.25
N ASN A 12 -2.47 -1.58 -17.48
CA ASN A 12 -1.99 -2.59 -18.41
C ASN A 12 -0.52 -2.38 -18.77
N GLY A 13 -0.11 -1.12 -19.00
CA GLY A 13 1.30 -0.78 -19.22
C GLY A 13 2.20 -1.17 -18.06
N ALA A 14 1.81 -0.86 -16.81
CA ALA A 14 2.53 -1.25 -15.60
C ALA A 14 2.64 -2.78 -15.46
N ALA A 15 1.54 -3.49 -15.73
CA ALA A 15 1.48 -4.95 -15.65
C ALA A 15 2.47 -5.64 -16.62
N THR A 16 2.80 -5.04 -17.78
CA THR A 16 3.83 -5.59 -18.69
C THR A 16 5.23 -5.67 -18.05
N LYS A 17 5.44 -4.93 -16.97
CA LYS A 17 6.69 -4.92 -16.19
C LYS A 17 6.57 -5.68 -14.87
N GLY A 18 5.48 -6.42 -14.68
CA GLY A 18 5.22 -7.17 -13.47
C GLY A 18 4.83 -6.32 -12.27
N VAL A 19 4.60 -5.03 -12.46
CA VAL A 19 4.11 -4.12 -11.41
C VAL A 19 2.60 -4.27 -11.31
N TYR A 20 2.08 -4.50 -10.10
CA TYR A 20 0.65 -4.48 -9.89
C TYR A 20 0.19 -3.08 -9.47
N PRO A 21 -0.77 -2.50 -10.20
CA PRO A 21 -1.27 -1.17 -9.91
C PRO A 21 -2.27 -1.18 -8.75
N TYR A 22 -2.34 -0.06 -8.03
CA TYR A 22 -3.39 0.24 -7.08
C TYR A 22 -4.36 1.26 -7.66
N MET A 23 -5.63 0.90 -7.77
CA MET A 23 -6.70 1.88 -8.02
C MET A 23 -7.10 2.55 -6.71
N LYS A 24 -7.17 3.89 -6.70
CA LYS A 24 -7.52 4.63 -5.48
C LYS A 24 -8.16 6.00 -5.74
N HIS A 25 -8.86 6.53 -4.78
CA HIS A 25 -9.32 5.85 -3.56
C HIS A 25 -10.76 5.36 -3.76
N PHE A 26 -11.04 4.10 -3.45
CA PHE A 26 -12.28 3.42 -3.78
C PHE A 26 -13.22 3.43 -2.56
N ALA A 27 -14.30 4.25 -2.55
CA ALA A 27 -14.76 5.18 -3.58
C ALA A 27 -15.43 6.40 -2.93
N LEU A 28 -15.83 7.40 -3.73
CA LEU A 28 -16.55 8.60 -3.32
C LEU A 28 -15.76 9.54 -2.37
N ASN A 29 -14.46 9.52 -2.38
CA ASN A 29 -13.61 10.41 -1.58
C ASN A 29 -13.21 11.66 -2.39
N ASP A 30 -14.19 12.48 -2.76
CA ASP A 30 -13.95 13.70 -3.55
C ASP A 30 -13.75 14.94 -2.69
N GLN A 31 -13.89 14.81 -1.37
CA GLN A 31 -13.67 15.88 -0.41
C GLN A 31 -12.51 15.52 0.52
N GLU A 32 -11.49 16.38 0.57
CA GLU A 32 -10.34 16.21 1.47
C GLU A 32 -10.61 16.76 2.89
N THR A 33 -11.42 17.83 3.00
CA THR A 33 -11.74 18.43 4.29
C THR A 33 -12.51 17.45 5.18
N ASN A 34 -11.98 17.19 6.36
CA ASN A 34 -12.53 16.27 7.37
C ASN A 34 -12.64 14.80 6.92
N ARG A 35 -11.96 14.38 5.86
CA ARG A 35 -12.06 13.01 5.34
C ARG A 35 -11.75 11.92 6.37
N CYS A 36 -10.83 12.19 7.32
CA CYS A 36 -10.48 11.27 8.40
C CYS A 36 -11.37 11.42 9.65
N SER A 37 -12.38 12.30 9.62
CA SER A 37 -13.22 12.66 10.77
C SER A 37 -14.69 12.36 10.48
N PHE A 38 -15.00 11.13 10.10
CA PHE A 38 -16.37 10.68 9.81
C PHE A 38 -17.06 11.46 8.68
N LEU A 39 -16.38 11.66 7.56
CA LEU A 39 -16.99 12.26 6.37
C LEU A 39 -18.02 11.28 5.77
N LEU A 40 -19.30 11.59 5.96
CA LEU A 40 -20.41 10.82 5.42
C LEU A 40 -20.77 11.33 4.02
N THR A 41 -20.70 10.46 3.01
CA THR A 41 -21.09 10.77 1.63
C THR A 41 -22.41 10.09 1.30
N PHE A 42 -23.35 10.87 0.75
CA PHE A 42 -24.67 10.39 0.37
C PHE A 42 -24.94 10.71 -1.10
N ALA A 43 -25.37 9.72 -1.84
CA ALA A 43 -25.84 9.87 -3.21
C ALA A 43 -26.85 8.77 -3.54
N SER A 44 -27.66 8.94 -4.58
CA SER A 44 -28.49 7.87 -5.09
C SER A 44 -27.63 6.74 -5.67
N GLU A 45 -28.12 5.52 -5.67
CA GLU A 45 -27.41 4.38 -6.27
C GLU A 45 -27.03 4.65 -7.74
N GLN A 46 -27.93 5.25 -8.50
CA GLN A 46 -27.66 5.65 -9.88
C GLN A 46 -26.45 6.59 -9.96
N THR A 47 -26.43 7.64 -9.13
CA THR A 47 -25.31 8.60 -9.10
C THR A 47 -23.99 7.91 -8.71
N ILE A 48 -24.04 7.01 -7.73
CA ILE A 48 -22.87 6.22 -7.30
C ILE A 48 -22.36 5.39 -8.48
N ARG A 49 -23.21 4.61 -9.13
CA ARG A 49 -22.82 3.68 -10.20
C ARG A 49 -22.39 4.38 -11.49
N GLU A 50 -23.17 5.35 -11.93
CA GLU A 50 -22.93 6.00 -13.23
C GLU A 50 -21.89 7.14 -13.15
N GLY A 51 -21.73 7.77 -12.00
CA GLY A 51 -20.78 8.83 -11.75
C GLY A 51 -19.50 8.33 -11.10
N TYR A 52 -19.56 8.02 -9.81
CA TYR A 52 -18.36 7.79 -9.00
C TYR A 52 -17.69 6.44 -9.23
N LEU A 53 -18.46 5.37 -9.42
CA LEU A 53 -17.91 4.04 -9.64
C LEU A 53 -17.53 3.76 -11.10
N LYS A 54 -18.08 4.51 -12.05
CA LYS A 54 -17.93 4.20 -13.48
C LYS A 54 -16.48 4.16 -13.96
N ALA A 55 -15.64 5.05 -13.47
CA ALA A 55 -14.21 5.05 -13.82
C ALA A 55 -13.49 3.79 -13.26
N PHE A 56 -13.80 3.40 -12.05
CA PHE A 56 -13.25 2.18 -11.42
C PHE A 56 -13.75 0.91 -12.11
N GLU A 57 -15.02 0.86 -12.49
CA GLU A 57 -15.58 -0.24 -13.26
C GLU A 57 -14.85 -0.44 -14.57
N LEU A 58 -14.68 0.64 -15.34
CA LEU A 58 -13.99 0.61 -16.62
C LEU A 58 -12.52 0.21 -16.48
N ALA A 59 -11.83 0.72 -15.45
CA ALA A 59 -10.47 0.37 -15.16
C ALA A 59 -10.34 -1.12 -14.77
N THR A 60 -11.22 -1.62 -13.91
CA THR A 60 -11.23 -3.03 -13.48
C THR A 60 -11.52 -3.98 -14.63
N LYS A 61 -12.57 -3.72 -15.42
CA LYS A 61 -12.97 -4.57 -16.55
C LYS A 61 -12.06 -4.45 -17.77
N GLY A 62 -11.37 -3.32 -17.93
CA GLY A 62 -10.38 -3.10 -18.97
C GLY A 62 -8.96 -3.54 -18.62
N PHE A 63 -8.74 -4.06 -17.41
CA PHE A 63 -7.44 -4.56 -17.00
C PHE A 63 -7.22 -5.98 -17.50
N GLU A 64 -6.20 -6.18 -18.32
CA GLU A 64 -5.84 -7.47 -18.92
C GLU A 64 -4.80 -8.24 -18.11
N GLY A 65 -4.17 -7.59 -17.11
CA GLY A 65 -3.19 -8.23 -16.23
C GLY A 65 -3.83 -9.14 -15.20
N LYS A 66 -3.01 -9.93 -14.49
CA LYS A 66 -3.49 -10.87 -13.46
C LYS A 66 -3.42 -10.27 -12.05
N ALA A 67 -2.49 -9.36 -11.80
CA ALA A 67 -2.28 -8.77 -10.50
C ALA A 67 -2.75 -7.33 -10.47
N MET A 68 -3.71 -7.03 -9.61
CA MET A 68 -4.22 -5.69 -9.36
C MET A 68 -4.57 -5.55 -7.88
N ALA A 69 -4.50 -4.34 -7.36
CA ALA A 69 -4.91 -4.02 -6.01
C ALA A 69 -5.84 -2.79 -6.00
N VAL A 70 -6.57 -2.63 -4.93
CA VAL A 70 -7.46 -1.49 -4.70
C VAL A 70 -7.19 -0.93 -3.32
N MET A 71 -7.12 0.39 -3.20
CA MET A 71 -7.11 1.07 -1.92
C MET A 71 -8.50 1.64 -1.64
N SER A 72 -9.12 1.19 -0.55
CA SER A 72 -10.38 1.76 -0.07
C SER A 72 -10.16 3.19 0.43
N SER A 73 -11.22 3.97 0.50
CA SER A 73 -11.13 5.40 0.81
C SER A 73 -11.43 5.72 2.28
N PHE A 74 -11.07 6.92 2.71
CA PHE A 74 -11.32 7.39 4.10
C PHE A 74 -12.78 7.63 4.43
N ASN A 75 -13.58 8.06 3.44
CA ASN A 75 -14.95 8.47 3.67
C ASN A 75 -15.86 7.29 3.99
N TRP A 76 -17.01 7.62 4.50
CA TRP A 76 -18.14 6.71 4.67
C TRP A 76 -19.10 6.86 3.50
N ILE A 77 -19.70 5.77 3.07
CA ILE A 77 -20.80 5.78 2.10
C ILE A 77 -22.07 5.51 2.88
N GLY A 78 -22.94 6.51 2.95
CA GLY A 78 -24.00 6.48 3.95
C GLY A 78 -23.43 6.43 5.35
N THR A 79 -23.75 5.40 6.10
CA THR A 79 -23.30 5.20 7.50
C THR A 79 -22.25 4.09 7.64
N VAL A 80 -21.67 3.61 6.52
CA VAL A 80 -20.71 2.51 6.52
C VAL A 80 -19.36 3.03 5.97
N PRO A 81 -18.24 2.84 6.70
CA PRO A 81 -16.93 3.25 6.19
C PRO A 81 -16.58 2.44 4.95
N SER A 82 -15.98 3.09 3.94
CA SER A 82 -15.64 2.44 2.67
C SER A 82 -14.79 1.19 2.85
N CYS A 83 -13.84 1.21 3.80
CA CYS A 83 -12.95 0.08 4.10
C CYS A 83 -13.65 -1.14 4.71
N ALA A 84 -14.87 -0.98 5.25
CA ALA A 84 -15.67 -2.07 5.83
C ALA A 84 -17.05 -2.20 5.17
N ASN A 85 -17.17 -1.76 3.92
CA ASN A 85 -18.41 -1.78 3.18
C ASN A 85 -18.52 -3.05 2.31
N ASN A 86 -19.25 -4.05 2.81
CA ASN A 86 -19.46 -5.32 2.13
C ASN A 86 -20.10 -5.17 0.75
N GLU A 87 -21.12 -4.27 0.63
CA GLU A 87 -21.80 -4.05 -0.64
C GLU A 87 -20.83 -3.49 -1.70
N LEU A 88 -19.96 -2.57 -1.30
CA LEU A 88 -18.97 -1.98 -2.19
C LEU A 88 -17.86 -2.98 -2.55
N LEU A 89 -17.24 -3.63 -1.55
CA LEU A 89 -16.02 -4.42 -1.73
C LEU A 89 -16.30 -5.86 -2.21
N ASN A 90 -17.31 -6.52 -1.66
CA ASN A 90 -17.62 -7.89 -2.04
C ASN A 90 -18.66 -7.94 -3.15
N ASN A 91 -19.80 -7.25 -3.04
CA ASN A 91 -20.87 -7.40 -4.00
C ASN A 91 -20.53 -6.69 -5.32
N VAL A 92 -20.17 -5.40 -5.28
CA VAL A 92 -19.87 -4.65 -6.49
C VAL A 92 -18.49 -4.99 -7.04
N LEU A 93 -17.42 -4.72 -6.28
CA LEU A 93 -16.06 -4.87 -6.79
C LEU A 93 -15.72 -6.32 -7.17
N ARG A 94 -15.96 -7.27 -6.26
CA ARG A 94 -15.61 -8.68 -6.49
C ARG A 94 -16.71 -9.43 -7.23
N GLY A 95 -17.97 -9.25 -6.86
CA GLY A 95 -19.11 -9.98 -7.43
C GLY A 95 -19.47 -9.51 -8.83
N GLU A 96 -19.79 -8.23 -9.00
CA GLU A 96 -20.26 -7.69 -10.28
C GLU A 96 -19.12 -7.46 -11.29
N TRP A 97 -17.95 -7.01 -10.81
CA TRP A 97 -16.83 -6.66 -11.71
C TRP A 97 -15.79 -7.75 -11.85
N GLY A 98 -15.86 -8.79 -11.01
CA GLY A 98 -14.94 -9.93 -11.08
C GLY A 98 -13.54 -9.69 -10.57
N PHE A 99 -13.35 -8.67 -9.72
CA PHE A 99 -12.05 -8.37 -9.12
C PHE A 99 -11.57 -9.49 -8.19
N VAL A 100 -10.34 -9.96 -8.37
CA VAL A 100 -9.75 -11.08 -7.63
C VAL A 100 -8.53 -10.72 -6.78
N GLY A 101 -8.02 -9.49 -6.92
CA GLY A 101 -6.84 -9.00 -6.21
C GLY A 101 -7.09 -8.61 -4.76
N MET A 102 -6.08 -8.03 -4.13
CA MET A 102 -6.18 -7.55 -2.75
C MET A 102 -6.79 -6.15 -2.66
N VAL A 103 -7.49 -5.91 -1.55
CA VAL A 103 -7.97 -4.59 -1.15
C VAL A 103 -7.22 -4.16 0.11
N GLU A 104 -6.66 -2.96 0.09
CA GLU A 104 -5.99 -2.34 1.22
C GLU A 104 -6.81 -1.15 1.73
N THR A 105 -6.75 -0.85 3.03
CA THR A 105 -7.32 0.41 3.53
C THR A 105 -6.50 1.60 3.05
N ASP A 106 -7.07 2.80 3.07
CA ASP A 106 -6.26 4.01 3.14
C ASP A 106 -5.51 4.03 4.50
N TYR A 107 -4.60 4.98 4.69
CA TYR A 107 -3.76 5.03 5.87
C TYR A 107 -4.57 5.03 7.18
N ASP A 108 -4.38 3.99 7.99
CA ASP A 108 -4.96 3.91 9.32
C ASP A 108 -4.09 4.66 10.33
N GLY A 109 -4.43 5.93 10.53
CA GLY A 109 -3.81 6.81 11.52
C GLY A 109 -4.43 6.73 12.91
N SER A 110 -5.05 5.61 13.26
CA SER A 110 -5.79 5.45 14.55
C SER A 110 -7.03 6.36 14.64
N TYR A 111 -7.73 6.56 13.55
CA TYR A 111 -8.94 7.40 13.49
C TYR A 111 -10.16 6.77 14.19
N GLY A 112 -10.05 5.53 14.65
CA GLY A 112 -11.05 4.86 15.49
C GLY A 112 -12.22 4.20 14.75
N TYR A 113 -12.29 4.27 13.42
CA TYR A 113 -13.34 3.62 12.63
C TYR A 113 -12.83 2.55 11.65
N MET A 114 -11.54 2.54 11.34
CA MET A 114 -10.91 1.48 10.56
C MET A 114 -10.57 0.30 11.45
N ILE A 115 -11.60 -0.44 11.86
CA ILE A 115 -11.46 -1.58 12.76
C ILE A 115 -11.13 -2.82 11.93
N THR A 116 -9.98 -3.44 12.18
CA THR A 116 -9.47 -4.57 11.41
C THR A 116 -10.45 -5.72 11.29
N ASP A 117 -11.12 -6.12 12.39
CA ASP A 117 -12.11 -7.18 12.38
C ASP A 117 -13.31 -6.87 11.45
N HIS A 118 -13.74 -5.60 11.40
CA HIS A 118 -14.80 -5.17 10.49
C HIS A 118 -14.31 -5.12 9.05
N CYS A 119 -13.11 -4.58 8.80
CA CYS A 119 -12.54 -4.45 7.47
C CYS A 119 -12.37 -5.81 6.81
N ILE A 120 -11.73 -6.77 7.51
CA ILE A 120 -11.42 -8.09 6.94
C ILE A 120 -12.69 -8.90 6.64
N ARG A 121 -13.73 -8.80 7.47
CA ARG A 121 -15.01 -9.47 7.25
C ARG A 121 -15.80 -8.93 6.07
N ASN A 122 -15.54 -7.69 5.69
CA ASN A 122 -16.28 -6.98 4.66
C ASN A 122 -15.50 -6.80 3.35
N GLY A 123 -14.40 -7.56 3.17
CA GLY A 123 -13.72 -7.65 1.87
C GLY A 123 -12.46 -6.80 1.72
N ASN A 124 -12.03 -6.12 2.79
CA ASN A 124 -10.73 -5.50 2.85
C ASN A 124 -9.70 -6.52 3.37
N ASP A 125 -8.52 -6.60 2.76
CA ASP A 125 -7.57 -7.67 3.03
C ASP A 125 -6.37 -7.21 3.84
N LEU A 126 -5.99 -5.94 3.76
CA LEU A 126 -4.76 -5.39 4.34
C LEU A 126 -5.02 -4.04 4.97
N MET A 127 -4.45 -3.81 6.15
CA MET A 127 -4.50 -2.52 6.84
C MET A 127 -3.23 -1.73 6.55
N LEU A 128 -3.36 -0.53 5.97
CA LEU A 128 -2.22 0.37 5.76
C LEU A 128 -1.98 1.22 7.01
N GLY A 129 -1.04 0.81 7.86
CA GLY A 129 -0.75 1.52 9.10
C GLY A 129 0.60 1.14 9.71
N PHE A 130 0.93 1.75 10.83
CA PHE A 130 2.11 1.33 11.60
C PHE A 130 1.84 0.04 12.38
N ASN A 131 2.79 -0.89 12.38
CA ASN A 131 2.70 -2.19 13.07
C ASN A 131 2.38 -2.11 14.57
N SER A 132 2.58 -0.95 15.19
CA SER A 132 2.32 -0.72 16.61
C SER A 132 0.90 -0.24 16.93
N ALA A 133 0.07 0.06 15.91
CA ALA A 133 -1.29 0.52 16.16
C ALA A 133 -2.18 -0.61 16.67
N GLU A 134 -2.81 -0.42 17.81
CA GLU A 134 -3.76 -1.41 18.38
C GLU A 134 -4.96 -1.64 17.43
N SER A 135 -5.36 -0.61 16.66
CA SER A 135 -6.42 -0.70 15.66
C SER A 135 -6.12 -1.69 14.54
N ASN A 136 -4.83 -2.00 14.30
CA ASN A 136 -4.40 -2.92 13.25
C ASN A 136 -4.36 -4.39 13.69
N LYS A 137 -4.75 -4.68 14.92
CA LYS A 137 -4.77 -6.05 15.43
C LYS A 137 -6.14 -6.68 15.21
N LEU A 138 -6.13 -7.92 14.76
CA LEU A 138 -7.29 -8.79 14.82
C LEU A 138 -7.50 -9.22 16.26
N THR A 139 -8.71 -9.05 16.76
CA THR A 139 -9.08 -9.42 18.14
C THR A 139 -10.07 -10.58 18.20
N ASP A 140 -10.77 -10.85 17.08
CA ASP A 140 -11.74 -11.94 16.98
C ASP A 140 -11.08 -13.22 16.45
N GLU A 141 -11.11 -14.28 17.26
CA GLU A 141 -10.60 -15.62 16.94
C GLU A 141 -11.72 -16.61 16.55
N SER A 142 -12.93 -16.11 16.32
CA SER A 142 -14.05 -16.97 15.91
C SER A 142 -13.79 -17.67 14.58
N ALA A 143 -14.48 -18.78 14.32
CA ALA A 143 -14.36 -19.52 13.08
C ALA A 143 -14.66 -18.66 11.85
N THR A 144 -15.57 -17.70 11.93
CA THR A 144 -15.89 -16.77 10.83
C THR A 144 -14.80 -15.75 10.62
N ALA A 145 -14.10 -15.29 11.68
CA ALA A 145 -12.91 -14.43 11.54
C ALA A 145 -11.77 -15.17 10.85
N VAL A 146 -11.51 -16.43 11.25
CA VAL A 146 -10.49 -17.27 10.61
C VAL A 146 -10.78 -17.48 9.13
N LEU A 147 -12.03 -17.67 8.74
CA LEU A 147 -12.40 -17.78 7.32
C LEU A 147 -12.16 -16.47 6.57
N ALA A 148 -12.49 -15.32 7.16
CA ALA A 148 -12.21 -14.00 6.57
C ALA A 148 -10.70 -13.76 6.41
N MET A 149 -9.89 -14.09 7.43
CA MET A 149 -8.43 -14.01 7.35
C MET A 149 -7.86 -14.90 6.23
N ARG A 150 -8.36 -16.12 6.09
CA ARG A 150 -7.92 -17.03 5.01
C ARG A 150 -8.24 -16.47 3.64
N GLN A 151 -9.42 -15.85 3.47
CA GLN A 151 -9.79 -15.21 2.21
C GLN A 151 -8.89 -13.99 1.92
N ALA A 152 -8.63 -13.16 2.92
CA ALA A 152 -7.72 -12.02 2.80
C ALA A 152 -6.30 -12.47 2.42
N CYS A 153 -5.75 -13.46 3.11
CA CYS A 153 -4.46 -14.06 2.76
C CYS A 153 -4.43 -14.59 1.32
N LYS A 154 -5.51 -15.25 0.87
CA LYS A 154 -5.63 -15.72 -0.51
C LYS A 154 -5.55 -14.57 -1.50
N ASN A 155 -6.26 -13.48 -1.27
CA ASN A 155 -6.29 -12.30 -2.15
C ASN A 155 -4.91 -11.62 -2.23
N ILE A 156 -4.24 -11.45 -1.08
CA ILE A 156 -2.88 -10.91 -1.00
C ILE A 156 -1.91 -11.81 -1.76
N LEU A 157 -1.90 -13.11 -1.45
CA LEU A 157 -1.01 -14.08 -2.10
C LEU A 157 -1.26 -14.17 -3.61
N TYR A 158 -2.51 -14.11 -4.05
CA TYR A 158 -2.85 -14.07 -5.47
C TYR A 158 -2.21 -12.85 -6.15
N THR A 159 -2.36 -11.67 -5.57
CA THR A 159 -1.78 -10.44 -6.13
C THR A 159 -0.26 -10.53 -6.21
N VAL A 160 0.41 -10.96 -5.13
CA VAL A 160 1.87 -11.06 -5.08
C VAL A 160 2.39 -12.14 -6.03
N ALA A 161 1.76 -13.32 -6.06
CA ALA A 161 2.18 -14.44 -6.90
C ALA A 161 2.04 -14.16 -8.42
N ASN A 162 1.09 -13.31 -8.80
CA ASN A 162 0.90 -12.90 -10.19
C ASN A 162 1.63 -11.59 -10.56
N SER A 163 2.36 -10.99 -9.61
CA SER A 163 3.25 -9.86 -9.89
C SER A 163 4.59 -10.31 -10.45
N GLY A 164 5.42 -9.38 -10.90
CA GLY A 164 6.77 -9.65 -11.35
C GLY A 164 7.75 -10.09 -10.26
N TYR A 165 7.33 -10.09 -8.99
CA TYR A 165 8.21 -10.43 -7.86
C TYR A 165 8.77 -11.86 -7.96
N TYR A 166 7.98 -12.80 -8.49
CA TYR A 166 8.36 -14.19 -8.69
C TYR A 166 8.56 -14.56 -10.17
N ALA A 167 8.60 -13.59 -11.09
CA ALA A 167 8.65 -13.85 -12.53
C ALA A 167 9.84 -14.73 -12.94
N ASP A 168 10.98 -14.61 -12.27
CA ASP A 168 12.20 -15.35 -12.52
C ASP A 168 12.37 -16.57 -11.58
N GLY A 169 11.31 -16.98 -10.89
CA GLY A 169 11.31 -18.15 -10.00
C GLY A 169 12.00 -17.94 -8.65
N ASN A 170 12.62 -16.77 -8.41
CA ASN A 170 13.18 -16.40 -7.12
C ASN A 170 12.85 -14.93 -6.83
N PRO A 171 12.42 -14.60 -5.60
CA PRO A 171 12.45 -13.21 -5.18
C PRO A 171 13.87 -12.70 -5.35
N ALA A 172 14.04 -11.50 -5.91
CA ALA A 172 15.33 -10.91 -6.13
C ALA A 172 16.15 -10.95 -4.84
N SER A 173 16.94 -12.03 -4.66
CA SER A 173 17.84 -12.22 -3.54
C SER A 173 19.09 -11.39 -3.81
N GLY A 174 19.08 -10.15 -3.39
CA GLY A 174 20.24 -9.30 -3.55
C GLY A 174 19.90 -7.81 -3.47
N MET A 175 20.93 -7.03 -3.20
CA MET A 175 20.80 -5.58 -3.21
C MET A 175 20.52 -5.08 -4.62
N THR A 176 19.56 -4.17 -4.78
CA THR A 176 19.35 -3.46 -6.04
C THR A 176 20.61 -2.71 -6.46
N ASN A 177 20.74 -2.37 -7.73
CA ASN A 177 21.90 -1.59 -8.20
C ASN A 177 22.00 -0.23 -7.50
N MET A 178 20.86 0.38 -7.17
CA MET A 178 20.83 1.62 -6.36
C MET A 178 21.32 1.38 -4.94
N THR A 179 20.87 0.32 -4.28
CA THR A 179 21.36 -0.04 -2.93
C THR A 179 22.85 -0.30 -2.92
N LYS A 180 23.37 -1.02 -3.93
CA LYS A 180 24.84 -1.24 -4.09
C LYS A 180 25.61 0.07 -4.24
N LEU A 181 25.06 1.02 -5.03
CA LEU A 181 25.67 2.33 -5.21
C LEU A 181 25.70 3.10 -3.89
N PHE A 182 24.61 3.15 -3.13
CA PHE A 182 24.59 3.84 -1.84
C PHE A 182 25.56 3.20 -0.83
N VAL A 183 25.57 1.88 -0.71
CA VAL A 183 26.52 1.16 0.15
C VAL A 183 27.96 1.48 -0.24
N MET A 184 28.27 1.53 -1.54
CA MET A 184 29.61 1.90 -2.02
C MET A 184 29.98 3.34 -1.63
N ILE A 185 29.05 4.29 -1.76
CA ILE A 185 29.26 5.69 -1.34
C ILE A 185 29.51 5.76 0.17
N ASP A 186 28.71 5.07 0.96
CA ASP A 186 28.84 5.05 2.43
C ASP A 186 30.19 4.47 2.86
N VAL A 187 30.66 3.41 2.22
CA VAL A 187 31.97 2.81 2.48
C VAL A 187 33.10 3.79 2.13
N ILE A 188 33.01 4.48 0.98
CA ILE A 188 34.01 5.50 0.59
C ILE A 188 34.05 6.63 1.61
N LEU A 189 32.89 7.14 2.02
CA LEU A 189 32.81 8.21 3.03
C LEU A 189 33.41 7.77 4.37
N ALA A 190 33.10 6.55 4.82
CA ALA A 190 33.67 6.00 6.05
C ALA A 190 35.21 5.91 5.99
N VAL A 191 35.76 5.44 4.86
CA VAL A 191 37.22 5.38 4.66
C VAL A 191 37.84 6.78 4.68
N VAL A 192 37.27 7.75 3.98
CA VAL A 192 37.72 9.14 4.00
C VAL A 192 37.76 9.72 5.40
N LEU A 193 36.69 9.52 6.17
CA LEU A 193 36.59 9.97 7.57
C LEU A 193 37.70 9.33 8.43
N ILE A 194 37.91 8.04 8.34
CA ILE A 194 38.99 7.32 9.08
C ILE A 194 40.37 7.90 8.72
N VAL A 195 40.62 8.17 7.44
CA VAL A 195 41.90 8.76 7.00
C VAL A 195 42.09 10.17 7.56
N VAL A 196 41.05 11.00 7.48
CA VAL A 196 41.11 12.38 8.02
C VAL A 196 41.34 12.35 9.53
N ASP A 197 40.59 11.56 10.27
CA ASP A 197 40.74 11.42 11.72
C ASP A 197 42.15 10.92 12.08
N THR A 198 42.68 9.95 11.36
CA THR A 198 44.04 9.44 11.56
C THR A 198 45.06 10.57 11.38
N ILE A 199 44.95 11.35 10.31
CA ILE A 199 45.84 12.49 10.03
C ILE A 199 45.72 13.52 11.17
N VAL A 200 44.52 13.87 11.61
CA VAL A 200 44.29 14.83 12.70
C VAL A 200 44.94 14.34 14.00
N ILE A 201 44.71 13.09 14.37
CA ILE A 201 45.27 12.47 15.57
C ILE A 201 46.81 12.44 15.51
N VAL A 202 47.41 12.05 14.38
CA VAL A 202 48.88 12.01 14.20
C VAL A 202 49.47 13.42 14.32
N ARG A 203 48.84 14.43 13.68
CA ARG A 203 49.28 15.84 13.77
C ARG A 203 49.18 16.37 15.18
N TRP A 204 48.07 16.08 15.88
CA TRP A 204 47.87 16.48 17.27
C TRP A 204 48.91 15.86 18.20
N ARG A 205 49.19 14.55 18.07
CA ARG A 205 50.22 13.84 18.84
C ARG A 205 51.62 14.41 18.59
N LYS A 206 51.95 14.77 17.34
CA LYS A 206 53.24 15.42 17.02
C LYS A 206 53.39 16.80 17.70
N LYS A 207 52.33 17.65 17.63
CA LYS A 207 52.31 18.96 18.30
C LYS A 207 52.48 18.83 19.80
N LYS A 208 51.78 17.84 20.43
CA LYS A 208 51.87 17.61 21.87
C LYS A 208 53.26 17.14 22.30
N LYS A 209 53.96 16.36 21.49
CA LYS A 209 55.35 15.96 21.76
C LYS A 209 56.34 17.13 21.61
N GLN A 210 56.14 18.02 20.65
CA GLN A 210 56.98 19.22 20.49
C GLN A 210 56.84 20.16 21.70
N ALA A 211 55.64 20.44 22.14
CA ALA A 211 55.35 21.28 23.31
C ALA A 211 55.79 20.69 24.66
N ALA A 212 56.10 19.39 24.72
CA ALA A 212 56.63 18.76 25.94
C ALA A 212 58.16 18.72 25.98
N ASN A 213 58.84 19.09 24.89
CA ASN A 213 60.30 19.11 24.76
C ASN A 213 60.86 20.56 24.77
N GLU A 214 59.99 21.57 24.80
CA GLU A 214 60.27 22.99 25.11
C GLU A 214 60.06 23.27 26.61
#